data_22fef76715180c713659c5e535369f37
#
_entry.id   22fef76715180c713659c5e535369f37
#
_cell.length_a   1.000
_cell.length_b   1.000
_cell.length_c   1.000
_cell.angle_alpha   90.00
_cell.angle_beta   90.00
_cell.angle_gamma   90.00
#
_symmetry.space_group_name_H-M   'P 1'
#
loop_
_entity.id
_entity.type
_entity.pdbx_description
1 polymer ?
#
loop_
_entity_poly.entity_id
_entity_poly.type
_entity_poly.pdbx_seq_one_letter_code
_entity_poly.pdbx_strand_id
1 'polypeptide(L)'
;MKRKGSTQKVWCFVGDGTEDNGHLSEAVRYVEGFDLPCKFIIESNDRSCEASNEDRWGKTAHPEYNSDYVIKYHYEPTYPHCRKPGMIDLSKTDKKTDNEYFPPLKEPNIMTYLAKDWVAPQTSYKDAMIESMTHLGKLGAIFIGYNVKYGNAIGTLKNVPDDQKLETPVAENLMAGLAIGMSFEGFLPVLYYERHDFMMVAADAIINHIDKIERISHGEFK
;
A
#
# COMPACT_ATOMS: atom_id res chain seq x y z
N MET A 1 -4.44 -13.15 -5.38
CA MET A 1 -4.59 -14.01 -6.58
C MET A 1 -3.74 -15.28 -6.50
N LYS A 2 -2.40 -15.22 -6.50
CA LYS A 2 -1.54 -16.43 -6.47
C LYS A 2 -1.88 -17.38 -5.32
N ARG A 3 -2.09 -16.86 -4.11
CA ARG A 3 -2.50 -17.67 -2.94
C ARG A 3 -3.86 -18.36 -3.08
N LYS A 4 -4.75 -17.83 -3.91
CA LYS A 4 -6.06 -18.43 -4.23
C LYS A 4 -6.02 -19.37 -5.44
N GLY A 5 -4.84 -19.60 -6.03
CA GLY A 5 -4.70 -20.40 -7.25
C GLY A 5 -5.36 -19.77 -8.47
N SER A 6 -5.64 -18.46 -8.46
CA SER A 6 -6.22 -17.75 -9.59
C SER A 6 -5.24 -17.66 -10.75
N THR A 7 -5.73 -17.83 -11.97
CA THR A 7 -4.97 -17.63 -13.22
C THR A 7 -5.03 -16.19 -13.76
N GLN A 8 -5.75 -15.31 -13.06
CA GLN A 8 -5.86 -13.91 -13.42
C GLN A 8 -4.51 -13.20 -13.36
N LYS A 9 -4.31 -12.23 -14.24
CA LYS A 9 -3.11 -11.40 -14.33
C LYS A 9 -3.46 -9.96 -13.96
N VAL A 10 -2.51 -9.27 -13.34
CA VAL A 10 -2.60 -7.85 -13.03
C VAL A 10 -1.74 -7.08 -14.03
N TRP A 11 -2.28 -5.99 -14.56
CA TRP A 11 -1.57 -5.04 -15.39
C TRP A 11 -1.55 -3.70 -14.66
N CYS A 12 -0.37 -3.24 -14.29
CA CYS A 12 -0.18 -2.00 -13.56
C CYS A 12 0.39 -0.95 -14.49
N PHE A 13 -0.42 0.05 -14.85
CA PHE A 13 -0.01 1.16 -15.71
C PHE A 13 0.55 2.28 -14.84
N VAL A 14 1.72 2.77 -15.19
CA VAL A 14 2.44 3.82 -14.48
C VAL A 14 3.07 4.82 -15.46
N GLY A 15 3.13 6.09 -15.08
CA GLY A 15 3.81 7.11 -15.85
C GLY A 15 5.23 7.39 -15.34
N ASP A 16 5.94 8.29 -16.01
CA ASP A 16 7.32 8.67 -15.73
C ASP A 16 7.56 9.11 -14.29
N GLY A 17 6.64 9.86 -13.70
CA GLY A 17 6.79 10.29 -12.30
C GLY A 17 6.75 9.14 -11.31
N THR A 18 6.03 8.05 -11.64
CA THR A 18 6.00 6.83 -10.84
C THR A 18 7.23 5.98 -11.10
N GLU A 19 7.74 5.96 -12.34
CA GLU A 19 8.97 5.27 -12.70
C GLU A 19 10.15 5.77 -11.87
N ASP A 20 10.23 7.07 -11.67
CA ASP A 20 11.29 7.72 -10.89
C ASP A 20 11.19 7.46 -9.37
N ASN A 21 10.11 6.86 -8.92
CA ASN A 21 9.89 6.60 -7.51
C ASN A 21 10.46 5.23 -7.11
N GLY A 22 11.25 5.20 -6.05
CA GLY A 22 11.84 3.97 -5.51
C GLY A 22 10.82 2.87 -5.22
N HIS A 23 9.57 3.22 -4.94
CA HIS A 23 8.49 2.25 -4.68
C HIS A 23 8.19 1.36 -5.89
N LEU A 24 8.33 1.86 -7.12
CA LEU A 24 8.18 1.02 -8.31
C LEU A 24 9.28 -0.04 -8.36
N SER A 25 10.54 0.34 -8.10
CA SER A 25 11.67 -0.58 -8.07
C SER A 25 11.49 -1.68 -7.01
N GLU A 26 10.97 -1.34 -5.84
CA GLU A 26 10.64 -2.30 -4.78
C GLU A 26 9.55 -3.27 -5.25
N ALA A 27 8.48 -2.74 -5.86
CA ALA A 27 7.35 -3.54 -6.33
C ALA A 27 7.78 -4.49 -7.46
N VAL A 28 8.55 -4.02 -8.45
CA VAL A 28 9.07 -4.85 -9.54
C VAL A 28 9.91 -5.99 -8.97
N ARG A 29 10.87 -5.68 -8.10
CA ARG A 29 11.75 -6.67 -7.48
C ARG A 29 10.99 -7.74 -6.70
N TYR A 30 9.91 -7.34 -6.02
CA TYR A 30 9.07 -8.26 -5.27
C TYR A 30 8.28 -9.18 -6.23
N VAL A 31 7.71 -8.61 -7.29
CA VAL A 31 6.96 -9.37 -8.31
C VAL A 31 7.85 -10.40 -8.98
N GLU A 32 9.07 -10.02 -9.39
CA GLU A 32 10.07 -10.93 -9.96
C GLU A 32 10.47 -12.04 -8.98
N GLY A 33 10.84 -11.66 -7.76
CA GLY A 33 11.35 -12.60 -6.77
C GLY A 33 10.35 -13.70 -6.39
N PHE A 34 9.05 -13.41 -6.50
CA PHE A 34 7.99 -14.35 -6.16
C PHE A 34 7.19 -14.86 -7.38
N ASP A 35 7.63 -14.53 -8.60
CA ASP A 35 6.95 -14.89 -9.84
C ASP A 35 5.43 -14.60 -9.75
N LEU A 36 5.09 -13.35 -9.43
CA LEU A 36 3.69 -12.98 -9.28
C LEU A 36 3.05 -12.69 -10.64
N PRO A 37 1.74 -12.95 -10.82
CA PRO A 37 1.04 -12.72 -12.07
C PRO A 37 0.73 -11.22 -12.28
N CYS A 38 1.74 -10.38 -12.22
CA CYS A 38 1.66 -8.93 -12.36
C CYS A 38 2.69 -8.46 -13.39
N LYS A 39 2.30 -7.52 -14.25
CA LYS A 39 3.21 -6.80 -15.15
C LYS A 39 3.02 -5.31 -14.99
N PHE A 40 4.12 -4.57 -15.07
CA PHE A 40 4.13 -3.13 -15.05
C PHE A 40 4.27 -2.60 -16.47
N ILE A 41 3.40 -1.67 -16.85
CA ILE A 41 3.41 -0.98 -18.13
C ILE A 41 3.82 0.46 -17.86
N ILE A 42 5.03 0.85 -18.26
CA ILE A 42 5.53 2.21 -18.10
C ILE A 42 5.22 3.01 -19.36
N GLU A 43 4.36 4.00 -19.20
CA GLU A 43 3.94 4.92 -20.25
C GLU A 43 4.80 6.17 -20.16
N SER A 44 5.89 6.22 -20.95
CA SER A 44 6.86 7.33 -20.93
C SER A 44 6.52 8.39 -21.95
N ASN A 45 6.47 9.63 -21.53
CA ASN A 45 6.39 10.80 -22.39
C ASN A 45 7.44 11.85 -22.02
N ASP A 46 8.44 11.46 -21.25
CA ASP A 46 9.53 12.29 -20.75
C ASP A 46 9.07 13.47 -19.89
N ARG A 47 7.89 13.34 -19.26
CA ARG A 47 7.32 14.38 -18.40
C ARG A 47 6.63 13.79 -17.18
N SER A 48 6.72 14.53 -16.09
CA SER A 48 5.85 14.34 -14.93
C SER A 48 5.12 15.64 -14.67
N CYS A 49 3.82 15.62 -14.85
CA CYS A 49 3.01 16.85 -14.93
C CYS A 49 3.57 17.81 -16.00
N GLU A 50 3.96 19.01 -15.60
CA GLU A 50 4.48 20.05 -16.51
C GLU A 50 6.01 19.97 -16.69
N ALA A 51 6.74 19.34 -15.77
CA ALA A 51 8.20 19.30 -15.80
C ALA A 51 8.71 18.18 -16.69
N SER A 52 9.70 18.48 -17.53
CA SER A 52 10.41 17.47 -18.28
C SER A 52 11.31 16.62 -17.35
N ASN A 53 11.70 15.45 -17.83
CA ASN A 53 12.65 14.62 -17.09
C ASN A 53 14.00 15.32 -16.96
N GLU A 54 14.45 16.07 -17.97
CA GLU A 54 15.68 16.85 -17.92
C GLU A 54 15.62 17.94 -16.84
N ASP A 55 14.48 18.63 -16.70
CA ASP A 55 14.29 19.63 -15.65
C ASP A 55 14.37 19.04 -14.26
N ARG A 56 13.88 17.81 -14.07
CA ARG A 56 13.82 17.15 -12.77
C ARG A 56 15.11 16.42 -12.39
N TRP A 57 15.74 15.78 -13.35
CA TRP A 57 16.86 14.87 -13.11
C TRP A 57 18.15 15.29 -13.80
N GLY A 58 18.16 16.41 -14.53
CA GLY A 58 19.28 16.82 -15.34
C GLY A 58 19.52 15.83 -16.49
N LYS A 59 20.78 15.52 -16.76
CA LYS A 59 21.17 14.59 -17.83
C LYS A 59 21.13 13.11 -17.41
N THR A 60 20.43 12.79 -16.34
CA THR A 60 20.37 11.41 -15.86
C THR A 60 19.51 10.58 -16.82
N ALA A 61 20.04 9.46 -17.25
CA ALA A 61 19.29 8.49 -18.03
C ALA A 61 18.18 7.87 -17.18
N HIS A 62 17.07 7.56 -17.83
CA HIS A 62 15.99 6.80 -17.18
C HIS A 62 16.48 5.41 -16.77
N PRO A 63 15.87 4.82 -15.73
CA PRO A 63 16.11 3.44 -15.40
C PRO A 63 15.83 2.53 -16.60
N GLU A 64 16.75 1.61 -16.87
CA GLU A 64 16.52 0.52 -17.80
C GLU A 64 16.10 -0.72 -17.02
N TYR A 65 15.00 -1.33 -17.45
CA TYR A 65 14.49 -2.55 -16.85
C TYR A 65 14.83 -3.73 -17.75
N ASN A 66 15.71 -4.58 -17.29
CA ASN A 66 15.96 -5.89 -17.90
C ASN A 66 15.10 -6.94 -17.19
N SER A 67 13.80 -6.86 -17.40
CA SER A 67 12.81 -7.66 -16.69
C SER A 67 11.63 -8.03 -17.58
N ASP A 68 11.27 -9.31 -17.58
CA ASP A 68 10.06 -9.79 -18.27
C ASP A 68 8.77 -9.27 -17.64
N TYR A 69 8.84 -8.67 -16.45
CA TYR A 69 7.70 -8.12 -15.72
C TYR A 69 7.45 -6.64 -16.02
N VAL A 70 8.34 -5.98 -16.75
CA VAL A 70 8.24 -4.55 -17.11
C VAL A 70 8.20 -4.40 -18.62
N ILE A 71 7.21 -3.65 -19.09
CA ILE A 71 7.10 -3.21 -20.48
C ILE A 71 7.15 -1.68 -20.44
N LYS A 72 8.13 -1.09 -21.09
CA LYS A 72 8.23 0.36 -21.22
C LYS A 72 8.06 0.76 -22.68
N TYR A 73 7.23 1.75 -22.92
CA TYR A 73 7.11 2.37 -24.24
C TYR A 73 7.04 3.88 -24.13
N HIS A 74 7.56 4.53 -25.16
CA HIS A 74 7.51 5.99 -25.28
C HIS A 74 6.36 6.42 -26.19
N TYR A 75 5.72 7.53 -25.86
CA TYR A 75 4.72 8.17 -26.71
C TYR A 75 4.87 9.68 -26.68
N GLU A 76 4.60 10.32 -27.84
CA GLU A 76 4.52 11.78 -27.92
C GLU A 76 3.11 12.23 -27.51
N PRO A 77 2.97 13.08 -26.50
CA PRO A 77 1.67 13.56 -26.07
C PRO A 77 1.02 14.45 -27.13
N THR A 78 -0.18 14.10 -27.55
CA THR A 78 -0.97 14.91 -28.50
C THR A 78 -1.72 16.06 -27.82
N TYR A 79 -1.83 16.00 -26.50
CA TYR A 79 -2.44 17.03 -25.65
C TYR A 79 -1.47 17.44 -24.54
N PRO A 80 -1.67 18.62 -23.93
CA PRO A 80 -1.04 18.91 -22.65
C PRO A 80 -1.44 17.81 -21.64
N HIS A 81 -0.46 17.18 -21.04
CA HIS A 81 -0.66 16.12 -20.05
C HIS A 81 -1.45 16.63 -18.84
N CYS A 82 -1.14 17.83 -18.42
CA CYS A 82 -1.95 18.61 -17.50
C CYS A 82 -2.50 19.86 -18.23
N ARG A 83 -3.60 20.40 -17.75
CA ARG A 83 -4.11 21.68 -18.25
C ARG A 83 -3.04 22.76 -18.06
N LYS A 84 -2.93 23.67 -19.04
CA LYS A 84 -1.99 24.80 -18.92
C LYS A 84 -2.20 25.51 -17.58
N PRO A 85 -1.13 25.90 -16.90
CA PRO A 85 -1.23 26.75 -15.71
C PRO A 85 -2.16 27.94 -16.00
N GLY A 86 -3.14 28.18 -15.16
CA GLY A 86 -4.13 29.25 -15.32
C GLY A 86 -5.39 28.87 -16.11
N MET A 87 -5.53 27.64 -16.66
CA MET A 87 -6.78 27.20 -17.30
C MET A 87 -7.85 26.73 -16.32
N ILE A 88 -7.51 26.47 -15.08
CA ILE A 88 -8.47 26.22 -14.01
C ILE A 88 -8.48 27.45 -13.11
N ASP A 89 -9.45 28.29 -13.31
CA ASP A 89 -9.77 29.32 -12.35
C ASP A 89 -10.53 28.67 -11.20
N LEU A 90 -9.78 28.24 -10.18
CA LEU A 90 -10.37 27.62 -8.99
C LEU A 90 -11.29 28.57 -8.23
N SER A 91 -11.25 29.88 -8.53
CA SER A 91 -12.18 30.85 -7.95
C SER A 91 -13.59 30.73 -8.54
N LYS A 92 -13.72 30.09 -9.71
CA LYS A 92 -15.00 29.86 -10.43
C LYS A 92 -15.53 28.45 -10.24
N THR A 93 -14.79 27.54 -9.60
CA THR A 93 -15.38 26.30 -9.18
C THR A 93 -16.34 26.62 -8.04
N ASP A 94 -17.60 26.17 -8.16
CA ASP A 94 -18.52 26.21 -7.03
C ASP A 94 -17.78 25.66 -5.81
N LYS A 95 -17.64 26.51 -4.81
CA LYS A 95 -17.03 26.16 -3.53
C LYS A 95 -17.96 25.22 -2.79
N LYS A 96 -18.12 24.01 -3.30
CA LYS A 96 -18.66 22.96 -2.49
C LYS A 96 -17.68 22.76 -1.34
N THR A 97 -18.19 22.92 -0.16
CA THR A 97 -17.38 22.70 1.05
C THR A 97 -16.99 21.21 1.09
N ASP A 98 -15.85 20.90 1.70
CA ASP A 98 -15.43 19.50 1.88
C ASP A 98 -16.55 18.61 2.46
N ASN A 99 -17.46 19.20 3.25
CA ASN A 99 -18.62 18.54 3.85
C ASN A 99 -19.69 18.09 2.82
N GLU A 100 -19.73 18.67 1.62
CA GLU A 100 -20.67 18.25 0.55
C GLU A 100 -20.14 17.06 -0.24
N TYR A 101 -18.80 16.98 -0.41
CA TYR A 101 -18.16 15.84 -1.07
C TYR A 101 -17.85 14.71 -0.11
N PHE A 102 -17.60 15.04 1.14
CA PHE A 102 -17.19 14.11 2.18
C PHE A 102 -18.03 14.36 3.43
N PRO A 103 -19.18 13.67 3.56
CA PRO A 103 -19.95 13.79 4.80
C PRO A 103 -19.03 13.45 5.98
N PRO A 104 -19.12 14.20 7.08
CA PRO A 104 -18.28 13.95 8.23
C PRO A 104 -18.41 12.49 8.63
N LEU A 105 -17.26 11.80 8.70
CA LEU A 105 -17.22 10.46 9.26
C LEU A 105 -17.88 10.54 10.63
N LYS A 106 -18.91 9.74 10.88
CA LYS A 106 -19.35 9.49 12.25
C LYS A 106 -18.12 8.97 12.97
N GLU A 107 -17.54 9.81 13.84
CA GLU A 107 -16.41 9.36 14.63
C GLU A 107 -16.80 8.03 15.29
N PRO A 108 -16.11 6.95 14.99
CA PRO A 108 -16.28 5.76 15.78
C PRO A 108 -15.82 6.15 17.17
N ASN A 109 -16.70 6.08 18.14
CA ASN A 109 -16.35 6.40 19.51
C ASN A 109 -15.50 5.23 20.06
N ILE A 110 -14.28 5.11 19.52
CA ILE A 110 -13.30 4.09 19.87
C ILE A 110 -13.06 4.08 21.38
N MET A 111 -13.10 5.26 22.02
CA MET A 111 -12.91 5.36 23.46
C MET A 111 -14.08 4.76 24.26
N THR A 112 -15.28 4.75 23.71
CA THR A 112 -16.42 4.12 24.38
C THR A 112 -16.35 2.58 24.28
N TYR A 113 -15.75 2.05 23.23
CA TYR A 113 -15.52 0.60 23.07
C TYR A 113 -14.43 0.06 24.00
N LEU A 114 -13.39 0.85 24.23
CA LEU A 114 -12.24 0.43 25.05
C LEU A 114 -12.45 0.66 26.55
N ALA A 115 -13.38 1.55 26.95
CA ALA A 115 -13.43 2.03 28.33
C ALA A 115 -14.40 1.27 29.26
N LYS A 116 -15.38 0.54 28.73
CA LYS A 116 -16.44 -0.02 29.58
C LYS A 116 -16.13 -1.36 30.22
N ASP A 117 -15.27 -2.16 29.59
CA ASP A 117 -14.98 -3.52 30.03
C ASP A 117 -13.47 -3.87 30.04
N TRP A 118 -12.60 -2.85 29.99
CA TRP A 118 -11.18 -3.08 29.97
C TRP A 118 -10.66 -3.41 31.38
N VAL A 119 -10.39 -4.67 31.62
CA VAL A 119 -9.64 -5.13 32.79
C VAL A 119 -8.17 -5.26 32.38
N ALA A 120 -7.27 -4.60 33.11
CA ALA A 120 -5.83 -4.72 32.84
C ALA A 120 -5.44 -6.21 32.86
N PRO A 121 -4.86 -6.73 31.79
CA PRO A 121 -4.48 -8.14 31.75
C PRO A 121 -3.46 -8.43 32.85
N GLN A 122 -3.66 -9.52 33.57
CA GLN A 122 -2.75 -10.01 34.61
C GLN A 122 -1.51 -10.73 34.03
N THR A 123 -1.27 -10.53 32.70
CA THR A 123 -0.20 -11.19 31.95
C THR A 123 0.85 -10.16 31.51
N SER A 124 2.07 -10.63 31.21
CA SER A 124 3.09 -9.76 30.66
C SER A 124 2.65 -9.23 29.28
N TYR A 125 3.14 -8.04 28.87
CA TYR A 125 2.87 -7.48 27.55
C TYR A 125 3.20 -8.47 26.42
N LYS A 126 4.31 -9.20 26.54
CA LYS A 126 4.70 -10.22 25.56
C LYS A 126 3.69 -11.36 25.47
N ASP A 127 3.21 -11.86 26.61
CA ASP A 127 2.23 -12.95 26.62
C ASP A 127 0.89 -12.49 26.07
N ALA A 128 0.45 -11.27 26.38
CA ALA A 128 -0.74 -10.68 25.81
C ALA A 128 -0.63 -10.53 24.28
N MET A 129 0.54 -10.12 23.77
CA MET A 129 0.80 -10.08 22.33
C MET A 129 0.73 -11.46 21.70
N ILE A 130 1.35 -12.47 22.31
CA ILE A 130 1.30 -13.85 21.81
C ILE A 130 -0.14 -14.35 21.73
N GLU A 131 -0.93 -14.11 22.77
CA GLU A 131 -2.34 -14.51 22.82
C GLU A 131 -3.15 -13.81 21.73
N SER A 132 -3.00 -12.50 21.59
CA SER A 132 -3.69 -11.71 20.56
C SER A 132 -3.32 -12.15 19.13
N MET A 133 -2.04 -12.36 18.85
CA MET A 133 -1.60 -12.83 17.53
C MET A 133 -2.08 -14.25 17.24
N THR A 134 -2.08 -15.12 18.27
CA THR A 134 -2.63 -16.48 18.16
C THR A 134 -4.13 -16.45 17.86
N HIS A 135 -4.87 -15.53 18.50
CA HIS A 135 -6.29 -15.35 18.23
C HIS A 135 -6.55 -14.88 16.80
N LEU A 136 -5.82 -13.87 16.34
CA LEU A 136 -5.91 -13.40 14.95
C LEU A 136 -5.57 -14.50 13.94
N GLY A 137 -4.56 -15.32 14.23
CA GLY A 137 -4.22 -16.49 13.42
C GLY A 137 -5.37 -17.48 13.30
N LYS A 138 -6.10 -17.74 14.40
CA LYS A 138 -7.30 -18.61 14.38
C LYS A 138 -8.44 -18.03 13.56
N LEU A 139 -8.50 -16.70 13.39
CA LEU A 139 -9.43 -16.01 12.51
C LEU A 139 -9.00 -16.04 11.03
N GLY A 140 -7.86 -16.66 10.71
CA GLY A 140 -7.33 -16.74 9.35
C GLY A 140 -6.51 -15.54 8.91
N ALA A 141 -6.02 -14.73 9.86
CA ALA A 141 -5.20 -13.58 9.53
C ALA A 141 -3.89 -13.99 8.85
N ILE A 142 -3.43 -13.16 7.92
CA ILE A 142 -2.11 -13.26 7.27
C ILE A 142 -1.22 -12.15 7.80
N PHE A 143 -0.14 -12.50 8.45
CA PHE A 143 0.81 -11.58 9.03
C PHE A 143 1.86 -11.19 7.98
N ILE A 144 1.96 -9.92 7.67
CA ILE A 144 2.82 -9.36 6.63
C ILE A 144 3.92 -8.53 7.28
N GLY A 145 5.16 -8.86 7.04
CA GLY A 145 6.28 -8.11 7.58
C GLY A 145 7.61 -8.81 7.34
N TYR A 146 8.69 -8.13 7.70
CA TYR A 146 10.00 -8.75 7.79
C TYR A 146 10.17 -9.41 9.16
N ASN A 147 10.95 -10.48 9.21
CA ASN A 147 11.20 -11.27 10.41
C ASN A 147 9.94 -11.93 11.03
N VAL A 148 8.82 -11.98 10.28
CA VAL A 148 7.58 -12.62 10.74
C VAL A 148 7.66 -14.14 10.68
N LYS A 149 8.32 -14.69 9.65
CA LYS A 149 8.48 -16.13 9.45
C LYS A 149 9.74 -16.66 10.13
N TYR A 150 10.88 -16.06 9.88
CA TYR A 150 12.16 -16.59 10.33
C TYR A 150 12.48 -16.23 11.79
N GLY A 151 12.09 -15.07 12.28
CA GLY A 151 12.27 -14.63 13.66
C GLY A 151 11.01 -14.71 14.52
N ASN A 152 9.88 -15.17 13.96
CA ASN A 152 8.58 -15.16 14.64
C ASN A 152 8.26 -13.80 15.30
N ALA A 153 8.70 -12.71 14.66
CA ALA A 153 8.56 -11.35 15.16
C ALA A 153 8.88 -11.27 16.66
N ILE A 154 10.13 -11.60 16.98
CA ILE A 154 10.67 -11.63 18.36
C ILE A 154 9.87 -12.62 19.28
N GLY A 155 9.30 -13.66 18.68
CA GLY A 155 8.59 -14.73 19.36
C GLY A 155 7.11 -14.45 19.63
N THR A 156 6.55 -13.32 19.22
CA THR A 156 5.11 -13.03 19.39
C THR A 156 4.23 -13.84 18.44
N LEU A 157 4.78 -14.28 17.30
CA LEU A 157 4.10 -15.12 16.32
C LEU A 157 4.39 -16.61 16.43
N LYS A 158 4.94 -17.07 17.55
CA LYS A 158 5.37 -18.48 17.73
C LYS A 158 4.25 -19.51 17.55
N ASN A 159 3.01 -19.14 17.84
CA ASN A 159 1.85 -20.00 17.72
C ASN A 159 1.06 -19.80 16.41
N VAL A 160 1.50 -18.91 15.53
CA VAL A 160 0.89 -18.68 14.23
C VAL A 160 1.49 -19.65 13.22
N PRO A 161 0.70 -20.35 12.39
CA PRO A 161 1.21 -21.24 11.35
C PRO A 161 2.07 -20.50 10.32
N ASP A 162 3.05 -21.18 9.73
CA ASP A 162 3.99 -20.55 8.78
C ASP A 162 3.35 -20.15 7.45
N ASP A 163 2.28 -20.82 7.02
CA ASP A 163 1.49 -20.47 5.84
C ASP A 163 0.67 -19.18 6.03
N GLN A 164 0.48 -18.73 7.25
CA GLN A 164 -0.12 -17.44 7.60
C GLN A 164 0.91 -16.32 7.79
N LYS A 165 2.19 -16.59 7.59
CA LYS A 165 3.27 -15.60 7.68
C LYS A 165 3.82 -15.28 6.31
N LEU A 166 3.66 -14.04 5.88
CA LEU A 166 4.19 -13.52 4.64
C LEU A 166 5.46 -12.71 4.93
N GLU A 167 6.61 -13.37 4.80
CA GLU A 167 7.88 -12.68 4.93
C GLU A 167 8.08 -11.69 3.78
N THR A 168 8.52 -10.48 4.09
CA THR A 168 8.76 -9.42 3.12
C THR A 168 10.17 -8.86 3.27
N PRO A 169 10.72 -8.17 2.25
CA PRO A 169 11.85 -7.29 2.48
C PRO A 169 11.49 -6.18 3.48
N VAL A 170 12.51 -5.47 3.98
CA VAL A 170 12.34 -4.27 4.80
C VAL A 170 11.90 -3.12 3.87
N ALA A 171 10.61 -3.08 3.58
CA ALA A 171 9.98 -2.13 2.66
C ALA A 171 8.55 -1.85 3.15
N GLU A 172 8.42 -0.97 4.11
CA GLU A 172 7.19 -0.75 4.87
C GLU A 172 6.04 -0.27 3.99
N ASN A 173 6.33 0.56 2.99
CA ASN A 173 5.31 1.04 2.06
C ASN A 173 4.80 -0.10 1.14
N LEU A 174 5.69 -0.98 0.68
CA LEU A 174 5.31 -2.19 -0.05
C LEU A 174 4.42 -3.10 0.80
N MET A 175 4.77 -3.29 2.08
CA MET A 175 3.99 -4.09 3.01
C MET A 175 2.56 -3.56 3.14
N ALA A 176 2.41 -2.24 3.29
CA ALA A 176 1.10 -1.59 3.37
C ALA A 176 0.30 -1.76 2.07
N GLY A 177 0.93 -1.59 0.91
CA GLY A 177 0.31 -1.83 -0.41
C GLY A 177 -0.15 -3.28 -0.59
N LEU A 178 0.64 -4.26 -0.14
CA LEU A 178 0.26 -5.67 -0.14
C LEU A 178 -0.97 -5.93 0.74
N ALA A 179 -1.01 -5.33 1.93
CA ALA A 179 -2.15 -5.47 2.84
C ALA A 179 -3.43 -4.91 2.21
N ILE A 180 -3.38 -3.74 1.59
CA ILE A 180 -4.52 -3.15 0.88
C ILE A 180 -5.02 -4.11 -0.21
N GLY A 181 -4.13 -4.57 -1.09
CA GLY A 181 -4.52 -5.48 -2.16
C GLY A 181 -5.06 -6.83 -1.66
N MET A 182 -4.53 -7.34 -0.55
CA MET A 182 -5.01 -8.58 0.07
C MET A 182 -6.39 -8.41 0.71
N SER A 183 -6.68 -7.25 1.32
CA SER A 183 -8.00 -6.98 1.88
C SER A 183 -9.08 -6.94 0.81
N PHE A 184 -8.80 -6.38 -0.37
CA PHE A 184 -9.73 -6.41 -1.51
C PHE A 184 -10.04 -7.84 -1.99
N GLU A 185 -9.11 -8.75 -1.81
CA GLU A 185 -9.29 -10.16 -2.12
C GLU A 185 -9.94 -10.97 -0.97
N GLY A 186 -10.40 -10.30 0.09
CA GLY A 186 -11.09 -10.89 1.23
C GLY A 186 -10.18 -11.65 2.19
N PHE A 187 -8.86 -11.37 2.20
CA PHE A 187 -7.98 -11.81 3.26
C PHE A 187 -8.09 -10.86 4.46
N LEU A 188 -7.66 -11.31 5.62
CA LEU A 188 -7.49 -10.51 6.82
C LEU A 188 -5.98 -10.22 7.01
N PRO A 189 -5.42 -9.16 6.40
CA PRO A 189 -4.02 -8.84 6.54
C PRO A 189 -3.73 -8.18 7.88
N VAL A 190 -2.62 -8.55 8.50
CA VAL A 190 -2.07 -7.90 9.70
C VAL A 190 -0.67 -7.41 9.37
N LEU A 191 -0.50 -6.09 9.30
CA LEU A 191 0.81 -5.48 9.13
C LEU A 191 1.59 -5.58 10.43
N TYR A 192 2.77 -6.15 10.37
CA TYR A 192 3.65 -6.30 11.51
C TYR A 192 4.93 -5.48 11.34
N TYR A 193 5.05 -4.42 12.13
CA TYR A 193 6.26 -3.62 12.23
C TYR A 193 6.94 -3.91 13.56
N GLU A 194 8.25 -4.13 13.57
CA GLU A 194 8.97 -4.42 14.82
C GLU A 194 8.96 -3.24 15.78
N ARG A 195 8.86 -2.02 15.25
CA ARG A 195 8.76 -0.77 16.03
C ARG A 195 7.79 0.18 15.36
N HIS A 196 7.13 1.00 16.17
CA HIS A 196 6.13 1.96 15.68
C HIS A 196 6.71 3.06 14.78
N ASP A 197 7.98 3.45 14.96
CA ASP A 197 8.64 4.44 14.13
C ASP A 197 8.79 3.98 12.68
N PHE A 198 8.94 2.68 12.41
CA PHE A 198 8.98 2.15 11.06
C PHE A 198 7.66 2.30 10.31
N MET A 199 6.54 2.36 11.01
CA MET A 199 5.24 2.61 10.40
C MET A 199 5.18 3.98 9.68
N MET A 200 5.99 4.95 10.11
CA MET A 200 6.06 6.27 9.46
C MET A 200 6.58 6.21 8.03
N VAL A 201 7.36 5.20 7.67
CA VAL A 201 7.83 4.98 6.28
C VAL A 201 6.65 4.62 5.36
N ALA A 202 5.60 4.01 5.90
CA ALA A 202 4.38 3.67 5.18
C ALA A 202 3.25 4.71 5.35
N ALA A 203 3.56 5.92 5.82
CA ALA A 203 2.55 6.93 6.15
C ALA A 203 1.64 7.28 4.95
N ASP A 204 2.18 7.33 3.74
CA ASP A 204 1.39 7.58 2.54
C ASP A 204 0.32 6.49 2.33
N ALA A 205 0.72 5.23 2.36
CA ALA A 205 -0.20 4.11 2.19
C ALA A 205 -1.27 4.07 3.31
N ILE A 206 -0.90 4.40 4.54
CA ILE A 206 -1.82 4.41 5.68
C ILE A 206 -2.80 5.58 5.58
N ILE A 207 -2.32 6.80 5.37
CA ILE A 207 -3.12 8.03 5.44
C ILE A 207 -3.90 8.26 4.13
N ASN A 208 -3.27 8.06 2.98
CA ASN A 208 -3.86 8.40 1.69
C ASN A 208 -4.60 7.23 1.03
N HIS A 209 -4.37 6.01 1.48
CA HIS A 209 -5.04 4.82 0.95
C HIS A 209 -5.90 4.13 2.00
N ILE A 210 -5.34 3.53 3.04
CA ILE A 210 -6.11 2.72 4.01
C ILE A 210 -7.20 3.57 4.68
N ASP A 211 -6.86 4.75 5.19
CA ASP A 211 -7.82 5.63 5.89
C ASP A 211 -8.94 6.14 4.96
N LYS A 212 -8.65 6.30 3.67
CA LYS A 212 -9.60 6.96 2.75
C LYS A 212 -10.35 6.01 1.82
N ILE A 213 -9.92 4.74 1.71
CA ILE A 213 -10.41 3.84 0.65
C ILE A 213 -11.92 3.60 0.72
N GLU A 214 -12.47 3.41 1.90
CA GLU A 214 -13.91 3.23 2.09
C GLU A 214 -14.69 4.46 1.60
N ARG A 215 -14.20 5.65 1.94
CA ARG A 215 -14.83 6.91 1.55
C ARG A 215 -14.71 7.18 0.05
N ILE A 216 -13.52 6.99 -0.54
CA ILE A 216 -13.26 7.22 -1.96
C ILE A 216 -14.04 6.24 -2.82
N SER A 217 -14.17 5.00 -2.39
CA SER A 217 -14.91 3.95 -3.10
C SER A 217 -16.43 3.98 -2.84
N HIS A 218 -16.95 4.96 -2.11
CA HIS A 218 -18.35 5.02 -1.71
C HIS A 218 -18.83 3.77 -0.97
N GLY A 219 -17.96 3.13 -0.21
CA GLY A 219 -18.25 1.94 0.59
C GLY A 219 -18.15 0.61 -0.15
N GLU A 220 -17.67 0.61 -1.39
CA GLU A 220 -17.42 -0.65 -2.13
C GLU A 220 -16.25 -1.43 -1.53
N PHE A 221 -15.25 -0.73 -1.00
CA PHE A 221 -14.12 -1.33 -0.28
C PHE A 221 -14.18 -0.94 1.20
N LYS A 222 -14.05 -1.94 2.07
CA LYS A 222 -14.07 -1.80 3.53
C LYS A 222 -12.85 -2.44 4.16
#